data_a879619f2b23fa0018e0fc670667b1fa
#
_entry.id   a879619f2b23fa0018e0fc670667b1fa
#
_cell.length_a   1.000
_cell.length_b   1.000
_cell.length_c   1.000
_cell.angle_alpha   90.00
_cell.angle_beta   90.00
_cell.angle_gamma   90.00
#
_symmetry.space_group_name_H-M   'P 1'
#
loop_
_entity.id
_entity.type
_entity.pdbx_description
1 polymer ?
#
loop_
_entity_poly.entity_id
_entity_poly.type
_entity_poly.pdbx_seq_one_letter_code
_entity_poly.pdbx_strand_id
1 'polypeptide(L)'
;MPNGWIILDKPIGLGSTQAVGAVKRNLREAGFGKVKVGHGGTLDPLATGVLPIALGEATKLCGRMLDASKEYAFTVQFGAETDTLDLEGKVIAASEVLPSLADIESVLPRFTGPIEQVPPAYSALMVDGQRAYDLARKGEVVELKSRSVTIHELRLESANAQSATLIAHVSKGTYIRSLARDIARALGTVGHVIMLRRLRAGPFGLESAISLDKLNEVGKGAPLEHVLLPLEAGLVDIPALNLSPEQASMVRQGRVLTGLPQSDGLYWARAGNVPLALVELIAGDARVSRGFNLPDVAE
;
A
#
# COMPACT_ATOMS: atom_id res chain seq x y z
N MET A 1 -10.41 15.09 17.68
CA MET A 1 -10.64 14.11 16.63
C MET A 1 -9.38 13.26 16.45
N PRO A 2 -9.47 11.95 16.27
CA PRO A 2 -8.29 11.10 16.08
C PRO A 2 -7.57 11.43 14.78
N ASN A 3 -6.23 11.50 14.86
CA ASN A 3 -5.33 11.74 13.74
C ASN A 3 -4.20 10.71 13.82
N GLY A 4 -3.98 9.94 12.78
CA GLY A 4 -2.96 8.90 12.79
C GLY A 4 -3.32 7.71 11.90
N TRP A 5 -2.75 6.55 12.21
CA TRP A 5 -2.86 5.35 11.40
C TRP A 5 -3.38 4.16 12.20
N ILE A 6 -4.29 3.43 11.62
CA ILE A 6 -4.61 2.06 12.01
C ILE A 6 -4.05 1.14 10.92
N ILE A 7 -3.17 0.23 11.30
CA ILE A 7 -2.61 -0.74 10.37
C ILE A 7 -3.40 -2.03 10.54
N LEU A 8 -4.26 -2.31 9.56
CA LEU A 8 -5.10 -3.50 9.60
C LEU A 8 -4.38 -4.68 8.93
N ASP A 9 -4.25 -5.80 9.64
CA ASP A 9 -4.02 -7.10 9.00
C ASP A 9 -5.34 -7.53 8.36
N LYS A 10 -5.53 -7.10 7.09
CA LYS A 10 -6.78 -7.33 6.37
C LYS A 10 -7.02 -8.83 6.18
N PRO A 11 -8.13 -9.37 6.68
CA PRO A 11 -8.47 -10.76 6.45
C PRO A 11 -8.86 -11.02 4.98
N ILE A 12 -8.83 -12.28 4.59
CA ILE A 12 -9.35 -12.76 3.31
C ILE A 12 -10.85 -12.47 3.19
N GLY A 13 -11.32 -12.18 1.97
CA GLY A 13 -12.74 -11.92 1.67
C GLY A 13 -13.20 -10.49 1.95
N LEU A 14 -12.41 -9.68 2.69
CA LEU A 14 -12.74 -8.28 2.96
C LEU A 14 -12.12 -7.36 1.90
N GLY A 15 -12.92 -6.54 1.23
CA GLY A 15 -12.42 -5.50 0.34
C GLY A 15 -11.84 -4.29 1.10
N SER A 16 -10.88 -3.57 0.51
CA SER A 16 -10.25 -2.39 1.16
C SER A 16 -11.26 -1.29 1.52
N THR A 17 -12.28 -1.05 0.68
CA THR A 17 -13.37 -0.11 0.99
C THR A 17 -14.21 -0.57 2.17
N GLN A 18 -14.46 -1.88 2.29
CA GLN A 18 -15.17 -2.46 3.42
C GLN A 18 -14.35 -2.35 4.71
N ALA A 19 -13.02 -2.52 4.63
CA ALA A 19 -12.11 -2.29 5.77
C ALA A 19 -12.19 -0.85 6.28
N VAL A 20 -12.17 0.14 5.38
CA VAL A 20 -12.41 1.56 5.75
C VAL A 20 -13.79 1.74 6.38
N GLY A 21 -14.82 1.06 5.86
CA GLY A 21 -16.17 1.04 6.45
C GLY A 21 -16.19 0.49 7.86
N ALA A 22 -15.45 -0.60 8.13
CA ALA A 22 -15.31 -1.20 9.47
C ALA A 22 -14.66 -0.23 10.45
N VAL A 23 -13.57 0.46 10.05
CA VAL A 23 -12.94 1.49 10.90
C VAL A 23 -13.91 2.62 11.22
N LYS A 24 -14.62 3.17 10.21
CA LYS A 24 -15.63 4.23 10.42
C LYS A 24 -16.74 3.81 11.37
N ARG A 25 -17.21 2.57 11.26
CA ARG A 25 -18.25 2.01 12.14
C ARG A 25 -17.75 1.95 13.59
N ASN A 26 -16.58 1.33 13.81
CA ASN A 26 -16.01 1.19 15.16
C ASN A 26 -15.73 2.54 15.82
N LEU A 27 -15.19 3.54 15.06
CA LEU A 27 -14.99 4.89 15.59
C LEU A 27 -16.30 5.57 16.00
N ARG A 28 -17.36 5.40 15.21
CA ARG A 28 -18.67 5.97 15.53
C ARG A 28 -19.30 5.30 16.75
N GLU A 29 -19.20 3.98 16.86
CA GLU A 29 -19.67 3.21 18.04
C GLU A 29 -18.91 3.58 19.30
N ALA A 30 -17.61 3.90 19.17
CA ALA A 30 -16.77 4.44 20.26
C ALA A 30 -16.98 5.94 20.57
N GLY A 31 -17.93 6.61 19.92
CA GLY A 31 -18.30 7.99 20.24
C GLY A 31 -17.46 9.08 19.55
N PHE A 32 -16.54 8.74 18.63
CA PHE A 32 -15.70 9.75 17.96
C PHE A 32 -16.42 10.57 16.88
N GLY A 33 -17.69 10.27 16.58
CA GLY A 33 -18.46 10.97 15.58
C GLY A 33 -17.98 10.75 14.15
N LYS A 34 -18.02 11.82 13.33
CA LYS A 34 -17.62 11.74 11.91
C LYS A 34 -16.12 12.00 11.75
N VAL A 35 -15.35 10.95 11.57
CA VAL A 35 -13.91 11.00 11.30
C VAL A 35 -13.64 10.81 9.81
N LYS A 36 -12.72 11.59 9.23
CA LYS A 36 -12.22 11.35 7.88
C LYS A 36 -11.33 10.10 7.90
N VAL A 37 -11.61 9.13 7.05
CA VAL A 37 -10.86 7.87 6.97
C VAL A 37 -10.57 7.52 5.51
N GLY A 38 -9.34 7.13 5.22
CA GLY A 38 -8.89 6.67 3.91
C GLY A 38 -7.86 5.54 4.03
N HIS A 39 -7.51 4.85 2.94
CA HIS A 39 -6.48 3.82 2.96
C HIS A 39 -5.29 4.20 2.07
N GLY A 40 -4.10 3.70 2.43
CA GLY A 40 -2.83 3.93 1.76
C GLY A 40 -2.45 2.86 0.73
N GLY A 41 -3.43 2.32 -0.02
CA GLY A 41 -3.19 1.33 -1.07
C GLY A 41 -4.17 0.16 -1.03
N THR A 42 -4.83 -0.09 -2.14
CA THR A 42 -5.83 -1.17 -2.27
C THR A 42 -5.18 -2.55 -2.14
N LEU A 43 -5.88 -3.45 -1.48
CA LEU A 43 -5.68 -4.90 -1.53
C LEU A 43 -6.93 -5.54 -2.12
N ASP A 44 -6.74 -6.52 -3.00
CA ASP A 44 -7.83 -7.31 -3.57
C ASP A 44 -8.56 -8.09 -2.46
N PRO A 45 -9.84 -8.50 -2.64
CA PRO A 45 -10.58 -9.22 -1.61
C PRO A 45 -9.88 -10.50 -1.15
N LEU A 46 -9.30 -11.29 -2.06
CA LEU A 46 -8.56 -12.52 -1.73
C LEU A 46 -7.15 -12.26 -1.17
N ALA A 47 -6.62 -11.03 -1.27
CA ALA A 47 -5.35 -10.69 -0.65
C ALA A 47 -5.52 -10.38 0.84
N THR A 48 -4.52 -10.74 1.63
CA THR A 48 -4.46 -10.50 3.08
C THR A 48 -3.29 -9.56 3.44
N GLY A 49 -3.19 -9.17 4.70
CA GLY A 49 -2.02 -8.48 5.25
C GLY A 49 -2.18 -6.97 5.39
N VAL A 50 -1.06 -6.30 5.42
CA VAL A 50 -0.91 -4.89 5.83
C VAL A 50 -1.73 -3.95 4.97
N LEU A 51 -2.75 -3.32 5.56
CA LEU A 51 -3.55 -2.25 4.96
C LEU A 51 -3.47 -1.00 5.86
N PRO A 52 -2.65 0.01 5.51
CA PRO A 52 -2.61 1.25 6.26
C PRO A 52 -3.91 2.04 6.07
N ILE A 53 -4.57 2.37 7.17
CA ILE A 53 -5.80 3.16 7.19
C ILE A 53 -5.52 4.45 7.96
N ALA A 54 -5.63 5.56 7.26
CA ALA A 54 -5.38 6.91 7.79
C ALA A 54 -6.65 7.51 8.38
N LEU A 55 -6.52 8.19 9.52
CA LEU A 55 -7.57 8.90 10.23
C LEU A 55 -7.26 10.40 10.29
N GLY A 56 -8.27 11.24 10.11
CA GLY A 56 -8.15 12.70 10.23
C GLY A 56 -7.08 13.29 9.31
N GLU A 57 -6.14 14.02 9.87
CA GLU A 57 -5.06 14.69 9.14
C GLU A 57 -4.11 13.71 8.43
N ALA A 58 -3.93 12.49 8.96
CA ALA A 58 -3.11 11.47 8.31
C ALA A 58 -3.65 11.07 6.92
N THR A 59 -4.94 11.31 6.62
CA THR A 59 -5.49 11.07 5.27
C THR A 59 -4.81 11.90 4.18
N LYS A 60 -4.15 13.01 4.54
CA LYS A 60 -3.35 13.82 3.63
C LYS A 60 -2.07 13.13 3.15
N LEU A 61 -1.66 12.05 3.85
CA LEU A 61 -0.49 11.23 3.53
C LEU A 61 -0.82 9.95 2.76
N CYS A 62 -2.09 9.65 2.49
CA CYS A 62 -2.48 8.45 1.74
C CYS A 62 -1.80 8.35 0.37
N GLY A 63 -1.60 9.49 -0.33
CA GLY A 63 -0.88 9.52 -1.60
C GLY A 63 0.56 9.01 -1.49
N ARG A 64 1.27 9.39 -0.43
CA ARG A 64 2.62 8.87 -0.16
C ARG A 64 2.64 7.36 0.04
N MET A 65 1.66 6.83 0.75
CA MET A 65 1.55 5.38 0.96
C MET A 65 1.23 4.65 -0.35
N LEU A 66 0.48 5.26 -1.27
CA LEU A 66 0.26 4.72 -2.61
C LEU A 66 1.58 4.65 -3.40
N ASP A 67 2.43 5.67 -3.27
CA ASP A 67 3.71 5.78 -3.97
C ASP A 67 4.84 4.95 -3.33
N ALA A 68 4.74 4.60 -2.06
CA ALA A 68 5.73 3.80 -1.36
C ALA A 68 5.86 2.39 -1.95
N SER A 69 7.02 1.75 -1.75
CA SER A 69 7.23 0.35 -2.08
C SER A 69 6.39 -0.58 -1.20
N LYS A 70 6.18 -1.80 -1.66
CA LYS A 70 5.44 -2.85 -0.94
C LYS A 70 6.21 -4.16 -0.98
N GLU A 71 6.00 -4.97 0.04
CA GLU A 71 6.52 -6.34 0.08
C GLU A 71 5.36 -7.33 0.18
N TYR A 72 5.44 -8.39 -0.61
CA TYR A 72 4.41 -9.41 -0.69
C TYR A 72 5.00 -10.81 -0.59
N ALA A 73 4.28 -11.71 0.09
CA ALA A 73 4.36 -13.14 -0.10
C ALA A 73 3.22 -13.56 -1.03
N PHE A 74 3.51 -14.38 -2.03
CA PHE A 74 2.48 -14.89 -2.92
C PHE A 74 2.83 -16.30 -3.41
N THR A 75 1.78 -17.12 -3.60
CA THR A 75 1.93 -18.47 -4.12
C THR A 75 1.32 -18.54 -5.51
N VAL A 76 2.13 -19.01 -6.46
CA VAL A 76 1.71 -19.30 -7.84
C VAL A 76 1.38 -20.77 -7.94
N GLN A 77 0.18 -21.12 -8.38
CA GLN A 77 -0.21 -22.45 -8.82
C GLN A 77 0.10 -22.57 -10.32
N PHE A 78 0.90 -23.57 -10.70
CA PHE A 78 1.20 -23.87 -12.10
C PHE A 78 0.17 -24.81 -12.73
N GLY A 79 0.10 -24.80 -14.06
CA GLY A 79 -0.76 -25.71 -14.85
C GLY A 79 -2.12 -25.13 -15.22
N ALA A 80 -2.57 -24.03 -14.64
CA ALA A 80 -3.81 -23.35 -14.99
C ALA A 80 -3.68 -21.83 -14.92
N GLU A 81 -4.17 -21.11 -15.91
CA GLU A 81 -4.32 -19.64 -15.89
C GLU A 81 -5.80 -19.29 -15.81
N THR A 82 -6.16 -18.35 -14.94
CA THR A 82 -7.50 -17.81 -14.84
C THR A 82 -7.59 -16.42 -15.45
N ASP A 83 -8.79 -15.99 -15.85
CA ASP A 83 -9.02 -14.68 -16.46
C ASP A 83 -8.74 -13.51 -15.49
N THR A 84 -8.89 -13.72 -14.18
CA THR A 84 -8.53 -12.75 -13.13
C THR A 84 -7.08 -12.89 -12.65
N LEU A 85 -6.37 -13.96 -13.05
CA LEU A 85 -5.03 -14.34 -12.60
C LEU A 85 -4.96 -14.72 -11.10
N ASP A 86 -6.11 -15.03 -10.49
CA ASP A 86 -6.28 -15.50 -9.11
C ASP A 86 -7.44 -16.52 -9.02
N LEU A 87 -7.84 -16.89 -7.79
CA LEU A 87 -8.89 -17.88 -7.55
C LEU A 87 -10.32 -17.40 -7.82
N GLU A 88 -10.56 -16.11 -8.09
CA GLU A 88 -11.90 -15.60 -8.42
C GLU A 88 -12.29 -15.91 -9.86
N GLY A 89 -11.32 -16.11 -10.75
CA GLY A 89 -11.53 -16.24 -12.19
C GLY A 89 -11.84 -17.65 -12.64
N LYS A 90 -12.27 -17.71 -13.91
CA LYS A 90 -12.46 -18.98 -14.63
C LYS A 90 -11.16 -19.37 -15.30
N VAL A 91 -10.87 -20.69 -15.38
CA VAL A 91 -9.73 -21.21 -16.12
C VAL A 91 -9.91 -20.91 -17.62
N ILE A 92 -8.91 -20.24 -18.20
CA ILE A 92 -8.86 -19.85 -19.61
C ILE A 92 -7.73 -20.54 -20.39
N ALA A 93 -6.74 -21.10 -19.69
CA ALA A 93 -5.66 -21.87 -20.29
C ALA A 93 -5.17 -22.94 -19.30
N ALA A 94 -4.67 -24.05 -19.83
CA ALA A 94 -4.09 -25.14 -19.05
C ALA A 94 -2.78 -25.60 -19.68
N SER A 95 -1.88 -26.16 -18.87
CA SER A 95 -0.61 -26.75 -19.28
C SER A 95 -0.27 -27.93 -18.37
N GLU A 96 0.30 -28.98 -18.97
CA GLU A 96 0.81 -30.12 -18.19
C GLU A 96 2.26 -29.92 -17.74
N VAL A 97 2.90 -28.84 -18.20
CA VAL A 97 4.29 -28.52 -17.83
C VAL A 97 4.33 -28.03 -16.39
N LEU A 98 5.07 -28.76 -15.55
CA LEU A 98 5.35 -28.39 -14.17
C LEU A 98 6.85 -28.09 -14.06
N PRO A 99 7.23 -26.86 -13.69
CA PRO A 99 8.64 -26.46 -13.61
C PRO A 99 9.33 -27.13 -12.40
N SER A 100 10.59 -27.49 -12.57
CA SER A 100 11.43 -27.91 -11.45
C SER A 100 11.85 -26.74 -10.57
N LEU A 101 12.35 -27.04 -9.37
CA LEU A 101 12.92 -26.02 -8.48
C LEU A 101 14.03 -25.22 -9.17
N ALA A 102 14.94 -25.91 -9.89
CA ALA A 102 16.03 -25.27 -10.61
C ALA A 102 15.54 -24.35 -11.73
N ASP A 103 14.48 -24.72 -12.45
CA ASP A 103 13.86 -23.85 -13.48
C ASP A 103 13.33 -22.58 -12.84
N ILE A 104 12.60 -22.71 -11.71
CA ILE A 104 12.04 -21.57 -10.98
C ILE A 104 13.15 -20.61 -10.55
N GLU A 105 14.19 -21.12 -9.86
CA GLU A 105 15.32 -20.31 -9.41
C GLU A 105 16.05 -19.61 -10.58
N SER A 106 16.20 -20.29 -11.71
CA SER A 106 16.92 -19.76 -12.87
C SER A 106 16.20 -18.59 -13.56
N VAL A 107 14.88 -18.52 -13.47
CA VAL A 107 14.08 -17.49 -14.14
C VAL A 107 13.93 -16.22 -13.32
N LEU A 108 14.03 -16.26 -11.97
CA LEU A 108 13.78 -15.12 -11.09
C LEU A 108 14.67 -13.90 -11.38
N PRO A 109 15.97 -14.03 -11.73
CA PRO A 109 16.80 -12.86 -12.07
C PRO A 109 16.26 -12.02 -13.23
N ARG A 110 15.49 -12.63 -14.17
CA ARG A 110 14.87 -11.94 -15.31
C ARG A 110 13.75 -11.00 -14.89
N PHE A 111 13.17 -11.22 -13.71
CA PHE A 111 12.08 -10.44 -13.13
C PHE A 111 12.53 -9.55 -12.00
N THR A 112 13.84 -9.45 -11.73
CA THR A 112 14.43 -8.55 -10.73
C THR A 112 15.00 -7.32 -11.43
N GLY A 113 14.79 -6.14 -10.85
CA GLY A 113 15.11 -4.85 -11.47
C GLY A 113 13.93 -4.23 -12.20
N PRO A 114 14.17 -3.30 -13.14
CA PRO A 114 13.14 -2.71 -13.99
C PRO A 114 12.57 -3.73 -14.96
N ILE A 115 11.24 -3.84 -15.01
CA ILE A 115 10.52 -4.73 -15.93
C ILE A 115 9.34 -4.01 -16.57
N GLU A 116 8.96 -4.42 -17.77
CA GLU A 116 7.70 -4.02 -18.40
C GLU A 116 6.59 -5.01 -18.01
N GLN A 117 5.48 -4.49 -17.51
CA GLN A 117 4.37 -5.30 -17.03
C GLN A 117 3.04 -4.83 -17.62
N VAL A 118 2.28 -5.76 -18.21
CA VAL A 118 0.89 -5.52 -18.59
C VAL A 118 -0.01 -5.81 -17.39
N PRO A 119 -0.75 -4.81 -16.87
CA PRO A 119 -1.67 -5.00 -15.76
C PRO A 119 -2.76 -6.05 -16.07
N PRO A 120 -3.39 -6.67 -15.06
CA PRO A 120 -4.52 -7.56 -15.31
C PRO A 120 -5.76 -6.76 -15.74
N ALA A 121 -6.58 -7.34 -16.61
CA ALA A 121 -7.85 -6.74 -17.05
C ALA A 121 -8.77 -6.43 -15.85
N TYR A 122 -8.79 -7.32 -14.87
CA TYR A 122 -9.51 -7.14 -13.62
C TYR A 122 -8.70 -6.28 -12.63
N SER A 123 -8.59 -4.99 -12.93
CA SER A 123 -7.87 -4.01 -12.10
C SER A 123 -8.68 -2.73 -11.91
N ALA A 124 -8.30 -1.93 -10.92
CA ALA A 124 -8.91 -0.63 -10.64
C ALA A 124 -8.38 0.50 -11.55
N LEU A 125 -7.62 0.18 -12.58
CA LEU A 125 -7.13 1.15 -13.55
C LEU A 125 -8.29 1.78 -14.32
N MET A 126 -8.13 3.06 -14.66
CA MET A 126 -9.10 3.77 -15.49
C MET A 126 -8.73 3.60 -16.98
N VAL A 127 -9.71 3.19 -17.77
CA VAL A 127 -9.65 3.11 -19.24
C VAL A 127 -10.84 3.89 -19.75
N ASP A 128 -10.61 4.97 -20.47
CA ASP A 128 -11.63 5.85 -21.05
C ASP A 128 -12.70 6.30 -20.06
N GLY A 129 -12.27 6.62 -18.82
CA GLY A 129 -13.17 7.09 -17.76
C GLY A 129 -13.94 6.01 -17.01
N GLN A 130 -13.77 4.73 -17.35
CA GLN A 130 -14.34 3.57 -16.65
C GLN A 130 -13.24 2.71 -16.00
N ARG A 131 -13.59 1.96 -14.97
CA ARG A 131 -12.62 1.04 -14.37
C ARG A 131 -12.46 -0.21 -15.23
N ALA A 132 -11.23 -0.67 -15.42
CA ALA A 132 -10.92 -1.84 -16.23
C ALA A 132 -11.71 -3.08 -15.78
N TYR A 133 -11.85 -3.32 -14.46
CA TYR A 133 -12.62 -4.45 -13.95
C TYR A 133 -14.13 -4.35 -14.27
N ASP A 134 -14.72 -3.15 -14.38
CA ASP A 134 -16.12 -2.99 -14.76
C ASP A 134 -16.33 -3.35 -16.24
N LEU A 135 -15.40 -2.97 -17.12
CA LEU A 135 -15.41 -3.34 -18.53
C LEU A 135 -15.22 -4.84 -18.69
N ALA A 136 -14.21 -5.42 -18.00
CA ALA A 136 -13.95 -6.86 -18.06
C ALA A 136 -15.15 -7.70 -17.59
N ARG A 137 -15.86 -7.29 -16.52
CA ARG A 137 -17.08 -7.96 -16.06
C ARG A 137 -18.23 -7.92 -17.07
N LYS A 138 -18.28 -6.90 -17.95
CA LYS A 138 -19.24 -6.81 -19.04
C LYS A 138 -18.85 -7.68 -20.24
N GLY A 139 -17.69 -8.34 -20.19
CA GLY A 139 -17.14 -9.14 -21.29
C GLY A 139 -16.47 -8.30 -22.39
N GLU A 140 -16.19 -7.02 -22.12
CA GLU A 140 -15.48 -6.16 -23.05
C GLU A 140 -13.97 -6.49 -23.02
N VAL A 141 -13.34 -6.46 -24.19
CA VAL A 141 -11.89 -6.64 -24.31
C VAL A 141 -11.20 -5.37 -23.81
N VAL A 142 -10.43 -5.49 -22.72
CA VAL A 142 -9.70 -4.38 -22.13
C VAL A 142 -8.23 -4.46 -22.56
N GLU A 143 -7.82 -3.61 -23.50
CA GLU A 143 -6.41 -3.46 -23.85
C GLU A 143 -5.72 -2.52 -22.87
N LEU A 144 -4.82 -3.08 -22.06
CA LEU A 144 -4.01 -2.32 -21.10
C LEU A 144 -2.58 -2.18 -21.63
N LYS A 145 -2.09 -0.95 -21.64
CA LYS A 145 -0.70 -0.66 -22.03
C LYS A 145 0.27 -1.21 -20.99
N SER A 146 1.41 -1.72 -21.44
CA SER A 146 2.51 -2.05 -20.54
C SER A 146 2.99 -0.79 -19.81
N ARG A 147 3.57 -1.00 -18.66
CA ARG A 147 4.18 0.04 -17.86
C ARG A 147 5.44 -0.47 -17.17
N SER A 148 6.39 0.42 -17.00
CA SER A 148 7.61 0.11 -16.28
C SER A 148 7.34 0.07 -14.77
N VAL A 149 7.77 -1.00 -14.12
CA VAL A 149 7.77 -1.18 -12.67
C VAL A 149 9.12 -1.76 -12.26
N THR A 150 9.46 -1.62 -10.97
CA THR A 150 10.73 -2.15 -10.45
C THR A 150 10.46 -3.23 -9.40
N ILE A 151 11.04 -4.39 -9.59
CA ILE A 151 11.10 -5.44 -8.59
C ILE A 151 12.45 -5.32 -7.89
N HIS A 152 12.46 -4.74 -6.71
CA HIS A 152 13.69 -4.49 -5.94
C HIS A 152 14.34 -5.79 -5.47
N GLU A 153 13.50 -6.76 -5.10
CA GLU A 153 13.91 -8.10 -4.68
C GLU A 153 12.83 -9.10 -5.08
N LEU A 154 13.27 -10.27 -5.54
CA LEU A 154 12.41 -11.42 -5.81
C LEU A 154 13.15 -12.68 -5.38
N ARG A 155 12.62 -13.42 -4.42
CA ARG A 155 13.22 -14.65 -3.91
C ARG A 155 12.21 -15.77 -3.76
N LEU A 156 12.68 -16.98 -3.94
CA LEU A 156 11.90 -18.18 -3.66
C LEU A 156 11.90 -18.45 -2.16
N GLU A 157 10.72 -18.65 -1.60
CA GLU A 157 10.52 -19.02 -0.19
C GLU A 157 10.35 -20.54 -0.05
N SER A 158 9.51 -21.11 -0.89
CA SER A 158 9.28 -22.56 -0.95
C SER A 158 8.65 -22.97 -2.29
N ALA A 159 8.83 -24.24 -2.65
CA ALA A 159 8.16 -24.81 -3.81
C ALA A 159 7.80 -26.29 -3.57
N ASN A 160 6.78 -26.74 -4.28
CA ASN A 160 6.43 -28.15 -4.42
C ASN A 160 6.22 -28.48 -5.91
N ALA A 161 5.73 -29.68 -6.21
CA ALA A 161 5.56 -30.13 -7.60
C ALA A 161 4.60 -29.24 -8.44
N GLN A 162 3.69 -28.49 -7.82
CA GLN A 162 2.61 -27.78 -8.51
C GLN A 162 2.59 -26.28 -8.21
N SER A 163 3.32 -25.82 -7.22
CA SER A 163 3.27 -24.41 -6.81
C SER A 163 4.59 -23.90 -6.27
N ALA A 164 4.76 -22.59 -6.31
CA ALA A 164 5.89 -21.91 -5.68
C ALA A 164 5.41 -20.70 -4.89
N THR A 165 5.94 -20.53 -3.69
CA THR A 165 5.76 -19.33 -2.87
C THR A 165 6.97 -18.44 -3.00
N LEU A 166 6.74 -17.18 -3.34
CA LEU A 166 7.74 -16.17 -3.61
C LEU A 166 7.54 -14.97 -2.68
N ILE A 167 8.65 -14.31 -2.34
CA ILE A 167 8.64 -13.01 -1.69
C ILE A 167 9.12 -11.97 -2.70
N ALA A 168 8.36 -10.88 -2.86
CA ALA A 168 8.72 -9.78 -3.75
C ALA A 168 8.65 -8.43 -3.04
N HIS A 169 9.74 -7.65 -3.12
CA HIS A 169 9.76 -6.23 -2.77
C HIS A 169 9.64 -5.42 -4.06
N VAL A 170 8.60 -4.60 -4.18
CA VAL A 170 8.19 -4.01 -5.45
C VAL A 170 7.91 -2.52 -5.34
N SER A 171 8.12 -1.80 -6.44
CA SER A 171 7.72 -0.40 -6.58
C SER A 171 6.20 -0.24 -6.64
N LYS A 172 5.72 1.00 -6.50
CA LYS A 172 4.32 1.35 -6.74
C LYS A 172 3.84 0.82 -8.10
N GLY A 173 2.56 0.48 -8.13
CA GLY A 173 1.91 0.11 -9.39
C GLY A 173 2.18 -1.30 -9.87
N THR A 174 3.03 -2.08 -9.23
CA THR A 174 3.28 -3.48 -9.58
C THR A 174 2.06 -4.33 -9.24
N TYR A 175 1.62 -5.15 -10.19
CA TYR A 175 0.60 -6.18 -9.99
C TYR A 175 1.25 -7.55 -9.78
N ILE A 176 1.11 -8.10 -8.58
CA ILE A 176 1.65 -9.42 -8.25
C ILE A 176 1.00 -10.52 -9.11
N ARG A 177 -0.28 -10.39 -9.44
CA ARG A 177 -0.99 -11.32 -10.32
C ARG A 177 -0.36 -11.36 -11.72
N SER A 178 -0.01 -10.21 -12.29
CA SER A 178 0.71 -10.15 -13.57
C SER A 178 2.13 -10.70 -13.46
N LEU A 179 2.85 -10.41 -12.36
CA LEU A 179 4.18 -10.96 -12.13
C LEU A 179 4.15 -12.49 -12.09
N ALA A 180 3.19 -13.08 -11.37
CA ALA A 180 2.99 -14.53 -11.29
C ALA A 180 2.71 -15.16 -12.67
N ARG A 181 1.82 -14.56 -13.46
CA ARG A 181 1.53 -14.96 -14.84
C ARG A 181 2.81 -14.95 -15.71
N ASP A 182 3.55 -13.84 -15.66
CA ASP A 182 4.72 -13.64 -16.50
C ASP A 182 5.85 -14.60 -16.12
N ILE A 183 6.04 -14.89 -14.82
CA ILE A 183 6.96 -15.93 -14.33
C ILE A 183 6.54 -17.31 -14.88
N ALA A 184 5.26 -17.70 -14.73
CA ALA A 184 4.77 -18.98 -15.21
C ALA A 184 4.98 -19.14 -16.72
N ARG A 185 4.69 -18.10 -17.51
CA ARG A 185 4.91 -18.10 -18.96
C ARG A 185 6.39 -18.22 -19.33
N ALA A 186 7.28 -17.55 -18.59
CA ALA A 186 8.72 -17.68 -18.80
C ALA A 186 9.27 -19.07 -18.47
N LEU A 187 8.57 -19.83 -17.64
CA LEU A 187 8.83 -21.25 -17.33
C LEU A 187 8.20 -22.22 -18.36
N GLY A 188 7.57 -21.72 -19.43
CA GLY A 188 6.93 -22.54 -20.46
C GLY A 188 5.61 -23.19 -20.02
N THR A 189 4.98 -22.65 -18.98
CA THR A 189 3.69 -23.11 -18.45
C THR A 189 2.71 -21.93 -18.31
N VAL A 190 1.60 -22.15 -17.62
CA VAL A 190 0.64 -21.12 -17.22
C VAL A 190 0.45 -21.20 -15.70
N GLY A 191 -0.02 -20.12 -15.10
CA GLY A 191 -0.23 -20.09 -13.66
C GLY A 191 -1.09 -18.93 -13.19
N HIS A 192 -1.61 -19.05 -11.99
CA HIS A 192 -2.38 -18.02 -11.30
C HIS A 192 -2.03 -17.96 -9.82
N VAL A 193 -2.34 -16.85 -9.17
CA VAL A 193 -2.10 -16.65 -7.74
C VAL A 193 -3.16 -17.37 -6.91
N ILE A 194 -2.75 -18.22 -5.98
CA ILE A 194 -3.64 -18.90 -5.03
C ILE A 194 -3.52 -18.36 -3.59
N MET A 195 -2.46 -17.59 -3.30
CA MET A 195 -2.27 -16.90 -2.03
C MET A 195 -1.56 -15.59 -2.31
N LEU A 196 -2.04 -14.50 -1.70
CA LEU A 196 -1.41 -13.19 -1.75
C LEU A 196 -1.51 -12.52 -0.37
N ARG A 197 -0.36 -12.19 0.20
CA ARG A 197 -0.27 -11.51 1.48
C ARG A 197 0.69 -10.31 1.38
N ARG A 198 0.21 -9.12 1.71
CA ARG A 198 1.10 -7.96 1.80
C ARG A 198 1.76 -7.94 3.17
N LEU A 199 3.09 -8.08 3.18
CA LEU A 199 3.91 -8.12 4.38
C LEU A 199 4.24 -6.70 4.86
N ARG A 200 4.41 -5.75 3.91
CA ARG A 200 4.80 -4.36 4.18
C ARG A 200 4.17 -3.39 3.17
N ALA A 201 3.82 -2.20 3.63
CA ALA A 201 3.38 -1.07 2.81
C ALA A 201 4.06 0.22 3.31
N GLY A 202 5.09 0.68 2.59
CA GLY A 202 5.95 1.76 3.05
C GLY A 202 6.57 1.45 4.42
N PRO A 203 6.42 2.32 5.43
CA PRO A 203 6.99 2.11 6.76
C PRO A 203 6.26 1.05 7.60
N PHE A 204 5.06 0.62 7.19
CA PHE A 204 4.21 -0.24 8.00
C PHE A 204 4.38 -1.71 7.62
N GLY A 205 4.72 -2.55 8.58
CA GLY A 205 4.81 -3.99 8.47
C GLY A 205 3.76 -4.72 9.32
N LEU A 206 3.82 -6.05 9.32
CA LEU A 206 2.92 -6.90 10.09
C LEU A 206 3.09 -6.71 11.61
N GLU A 207 4.25 -6.29 12.06
CA GLU A 207 4.57 -6.02 13.48
C GLU A 207 3.70 -4.91 14.09
N SER A 208 3.22 -3.97 13.26
CA SER A 208 2.32 -2.89 13.67
C SER A 208 0.86 -3.15 13.33
N ALA A 209 0.56 -4.27 12.68
CA ALA A 209 -0.78 -4.58 12.21
C ALA A 209 -1.64 -5.22 13.30
N ILE A 210 -2.92 -4.86 13.31
CA ILE A 210 -3.93 -5.42 14.20
C ILE A 210 -4.96 -6.22 13.42
N SER A 211 -5.55 -7.23 14.04
CA SER A 211 -6.66 -7.98 13.46
C SER A 211 -7.95 -7.15 13.40
N LEU A 212 -8.90 -7.58 12.57
CA LEU A 212 -10.25 -7.00 12.53
C LEU A 212 -10.98 -7.16 13.89
N ASP A 213 -10.74 -8.25 14.60
CA ASP A 213 -11.32 -8.46 15.94
C ASP A 213 -10.78 -7.47 16.94
N LYS A 214 -9.47 -7.18 16.91
CA LYS A 214 -8.86 -6.14 17.76
C LYS A 214 -9.42 -4.75 17.44
N LEU A 215 -9.65 -4.44 16.17
CA LEU A 215 -10.34 -3.21 15.78
C LEU A 215 -11.77 -3.15 16.34
N ASN A 216 -12.50 -4.26 16.32
CA ASN A 216 -13.87 -4.32 16.82
C ASN A 216 -13.98 -4.12 18.34
N GLU A 217 -12.90 -4.37 19.10
CA GLU A 217 -12.86 -4.05 20.54
C GLU A 217 -12.98 -2.53 20.78
N VAL A 218 -12.45 -1.69 19.87
CA VAL A 218 -12.58 -0.22 19.97
C VAL A 218 -14.06 0.20 19.92
N GLY A 219 -14.85 -0.36 19.00
CA GLY A 219 -16.29 -0.11 18.94
C GLY A 219 -17.05 -0.57 20.19
N LYS A 220 -16.46 -1.50 20.97
CA LYS A 220 -17.01 -2.01 22.24
C LYS A 220 -16.48 -1.26 23.48
N GLY A 221 -15.71 -0.19 23.28
CA GLY A 221 -15.22 0.67 24.37
C GLY A 221 -13.74 0.51 24.75
N ALA A 222 -12.97 -0.31 24.01
CA ALA A 222 -11.51 -0.33 24.21
C ALA A 222 -10.89 1.01 23.78
N PRO A 223 -9.82 1.49 24.47
CA PRO A 223 -9.16 2.74 24.12
C PRO A 223 -8.59 2.70 22.70
N LEU A 224 -8.85 3.74 21.90
CA LEU A 224 -8.36 3.87 20.54
C LEU A 224 -6.83 3.93 20.47
N GLU A 225 -6.19 4.49 21.51
CA GLU A 225 -4.75 4.64 21.64
C GLU A 225 -4.00 3.29 21.57
N HIS A 226 -4.68 2.17 21.89
CA HIS A 226 -4.10 0.84 21.80
C HIS A 226 -3.87 0.36 20.35
N VAL A 227 -4.50 1.02 19.39
CA VAL A 227 -4.48 0.61 17.97
C VAL A 227 -4.15 1.74 17.01
N LEU A 228 -4.03 2.96 17.52
CA LEU A 228 -3.75 4.16 16.73
C LEU A 228 -2.25 4.50 16.80
N LEU A 229 -1.56 4.44 15.68
CA LEU A 229 -0.22 5.00 15.54
C LEU A 229 -0.30 6.50 15.25
N PRO A 230 0.67 7.29 15.71
CA PRO A 230 0.69 8.73 15.45
C PRO A 230 0.89 9.04 13.97
N LEU A 231 0.53 10.27 13.55
CA LEU A 231 0.61 10.70 12.15
C LEU A 231 2.03 10.54 11.58
N GLU A 232 3.04 10.88 12.35
CA GLU A 232 4.46 10.83 11.98
C GLU A 232 4.98 9.42 11.75
N ALA A 233 4.28 8.38 12.18
CA ALA A 233 4.62 7.00 11.82
C ALA A 233 4.62 6.77 10.29
N GLY A 234 3.86 7.59 9.54
CA GLY A 234 3.88 7.61 8.08
C GLY A 234 4.95 8.51 7.46
N LEU A 235 5.86 9.09 8.26
CA LEU A 235 6.87 10.06 7.83
C LEU A 235 8.30 9.65 8.20
N VAL A 236 8.51 8.42 8.64
CA VAL A 236 9.82 7.95 9.16
C VAL A 236 10.96 7.98 8.12
N ASP A 237 10.62 8.00 6.84
CA ASP A 237 11.56 8.10 5.71
C ASP A 237 11.88 9.56 5.33
N ILE A 238 11.26 10.55 5.98
CA ILE A 238 11.48 11.97 5.74
C ILE A 238 12.18 12.58 6.96
N PRO A 239 13.27 13.35 6.77
CA PRO A 239 13.93 14.02 7.90
C PRO A 239 13.01 15.07 8.53
N ALA A 240 13.08 15.19 9.86
CA ALA A 240 12.35 16.18 10.60
C ALA A 240 13.06 17.55 10.57
N LEU A 241 12.29 18.62 10.39
CA LEU A 241 12.72 20.00 10.53
C LEU A 241 12.14 20.57 11.81
N ASN A 242 13.00 20.76 12.84
CA ASN A 242 12.57 21.34 14.11
C ASN A 242 12.46 22.86 13.96
N LEU A 243 11.32 23.42 14.30
CA LEU A 243 11.04 24.85 14.16
C LEU A 243 10.99 25.54 15.52
N SER A 244 11.46 26.81 15.55
CA SER A 244 11.18 27.71 16.68
C SER A 244 9.68 28.06 16.71
N PRO A 245 9.16 28.58 17.84
CA PRO A 245 7.76 29.02 17.92
C PRO A 245 7.38 30.04 16.84
N GLU A 246 8.28 30.97 16.51
CA GLU A 246 8.07 31.97 15.46
C GLU A 246 8.02 31.32 14.07
N GLN A 247 8.96 30.42 13.76
CA GLN A 247 8.97 29.66 12.52
C GLN A 247 7.72 28.77 12.38
N ALA A 248 7.30 28.13 13.46
CA ALA A 248 6.08 27.35 13.50
C ALA A 248 4.83 28.18 13.15
N SER A 249 4.74 29.40 13.70
CA SER A 249 3.67 30.34 13.39
C SER A 249 3.68 30.71 11.89
N MET A 250 4.87 30.99 11.34
CA MET A 250 5.00 31.30 9.91
C MET A 250 4.54 30.13 9.02
N VAL A 251 4.96 28.91 9.33
CA VAL A 251 4.57 27.69 8.59
C VAL A 251 3.05 27.45 8.66
N ARG A 252 2.42 27.65 9.81
CA ARG A 252 0.95 27.57 9.95
C ARG A 252 0.20 28.59 9.09
N GLN A 253 0.80 29.75 8.87
CA GLN A 253 0.27 30.80 8.00
C GLN A 253 0.61 30.57 6.50
N GLY A 254 1.31 29.49 6.16
CA GLY A 254 1.77 29.20 4.81
C GLY A 254 2.89 30.11 4.32
N ARG A 255 3.59 30.81 5.22
CA ARG A 255 4.71 31.70 4.88
C ARG A 255 5.97 30.85 4.62
N VAL A 256 6.84 31.36 3.74
CA VAL A 256 8.14 30.76 3.44
C VAL A 256 9.11 31.03 4.59
N LEU A 257 9.86 30.00 5.02
CA LEU A 257 11.01 30.16 5.89
C LEU A 257 12.26 30.32 4.99
N THR A 258 13.10 31.28 5.30
CA THR A 258 14.30 31.59 4.51
C THR A 258 15.57 31.40 5.33
N GLY A 259 16.70 31.16 4.67
CA GLY A 259 18.02 31.09 5.31
C GLY A 259 18.24 29.84 6.15
N LEU A 260 17.56 28.74 5.83
CA LEU A 260 17.72 27.47 6.52
C LEU A 260 19.02 26.77 6.06
N PRO A 261 19.82 26.20 6.99
CA PRO A 261 21.12 25.61 6.67
C PRO A 261 21.04 24.16 6.14
N GLN A 262 19.86 23.54 6.17
CA GLN A 262 19.67 22.15 5.73
C GLN A 262 19.79 22.04 4.21
N SER A 263 20.12 20.85 3.73
CA SER A 263 20.18 20.52 2.31
C SER A 263 18.81 20.56 1.66
N ASP A 264 18.77 20.82 0.34
CA ASP A 264 17.55 20.75 -0.44
C ASP A 264 16.88 19.39 -0.31
N GLY A 265 15.54 19.36 -0.24
CA GLY A 265 14.77 18.14 -0.11
C GLY A 265 13.42 18.33 0.59
N LEU A 266 12.74 17.20 0.76
CA LEU A 266 11.48 17.13 1.49
C LEU A 266 11.76 16.91 2.98
N TYR A 267 11.08 17.71 3.81
CA TYR A 267 11.15 17.61 5.28
C TYR A 267 9.73 17.59 5.87
N TRP A 268 9.58 17.04 7.07
CA TRP A 268 8.38 17.30 7.86
C TRP A 268 8.72 18.27 9.00
N ALA A 269 8.08 19.43 8.94
CA ALA A 269 8.25 20.49 9.92
C ALA A 269 7.45 20.18 11.19
N ARG A 270 8.07 20.36 12.37
CA ARG A 270 7.45 20.15 13.67
C ARG A 270 7.80 21.23 14.66
N ALA A 271 6.88 21.49 15.60
CA ALA A 271 7.13 22.26 16.82
C ALA A 271 7.03 21.31 18.02
N GLY A 272 8.13 21.11 18.72
CA GLY A 272 8.23 20.03 19.72
C GLY A 272 7.91 18.68 19.07
N ASN A 273 6.86 18.02 19.55
CA ASN A 273 6.40 16.72 19.05
C ASN A 273 5.20 16.83 18.07
N VAL A 274 4.76 18.05 17.72
CA VAL A 274 3.58 18.25 16.87
C VAL A 274 3.99 18.43 15.42
N PRO A 275 3.62 17.52 14.48
CA PRO A 275 3.78 17.71 13.05
C PRO A 275 2.94 18.90 12.57
N LEU A 276 3.55 19.82 11.83
CA LEU A 276 2.89 21.02 11.30
C LEU A 276 2.63 20.93 9.81
N ALA A 277 3.61 20.46 9.04
CA ALA A 277 3.53 20.41 7.59
C ALA A 277 4.62 19.51 6.99
N LEU A 278 4.38 19.04 5.77
CA LEU A 278 5.45 18.74 4.83
C LEU A 278 5.92 20.04 4.19
N VAL A 279 7.23 20.24 4.12
CA VAL A 279 7.85 21.38 3.51
C VAL A 279 8.90 20.93 2.48
N GLU A 280 9.00 21.63 1.38
CA GLU A 280 10.06 21.44 0.41
C GLU A 280 11.09 22.56 0.59
N LEU A 281 12.34 22.17 0.81
CA LEU A 281 13.46 23.07 0.99
C LEU A 281 14.25 23.14 -0.32
N ILE A 282 14.44 24.36 -0.83
CA ILE A 282 15.23 24.63 -2.04
C ILE A 282 16.04 25.89 -1.79
N ALA A 283 17.36 25.81 -1.92
CA ALA A 283 18.29 26.92 -1.74
C ALA A 283 18.11 27.70 -0.43
N GLY A 284 17.82 26.99 0.66
CA GLY A 284 17.60 27.57 1.99
C GLY A 284 16.18 28.11 2.24
N ASP A 285 15.28 28.02 1.27
CA ASP A 285 13.88 28.44 1.39
C ASP A 285 12.97 27.22 1.58
N ALA A 286 12.26 27.13 2.71
CA ALA A 286 11.27 26.08 2.94
C ALA A 286 9.85 26.56 2.65
N ARG A 287 9.15 25.83 1.78
CA ARG A 287 7.77 26.10 1.38
C ARG A 287 6.85 24.96 1.80
N VAL A 288 5.69 25.31 2.33
CA VAL A 288 4.69 24.32 2.71
C VAL A 288 4.12 23.63 1.47
N SER A 289 4.30 22.31 1.38
CA SER A 289 3.67 21.47 0.36
C SER A 289 2.36 20.83 0.88
N ARG A 290 2.28 20.54 2.19
CA ARG A 290 1.08 19.97 2.82
C ARG A 290 1.01 20.32 4.31
N GLY A 291 0.09 21.20 4.71
CA GLY A 291 -0.15 21.55 6.12
C GLY A 291 -1.00 20.52 6.86
N PHE A 292 -0.73 20.34 8.16
CA PHE A 292 -1.54 19.52 9.08
C PHE A 292 -2.23 20.44 10.11
N ASN A 293 -3.54 20.25 10.28
CA ASN A 293 -4.36 20.99 11.25
C ASN A 293 -4.48 20.16 12.54
N LEU A 294 -3.36 19.94 13.22
CA LEU A 294 -3.35 19.28 14.51
C LEU A 294 -3.50 20.34 15.61
N PRO A 295 -4.29 20.05 16.69
CA PRO A 295 -4.33 20.93 17.85
C PRO A 295 -2.93 20.99 18.48
N ASP A 296 -2.56 22.16 18.99
CA ASP A 296 -1.40 22.26 19.85
C ASP A 296 -1.62 21.36 21.07
N VAL A 297 -0.64 20.53 21.38
CA VAL A 297 -0.61 19.88 22.69
C VAL A 297 -0.38 21.02 23.68
N ALA A 298 -1.40 21.37 24.45
CA ALA A 298 -1.24 22.29 25.58
C ALA A 298 -0.13 21.72 26.46
N GLU A 299 0.86 22.56 26.75
CA GLU A 299 1.90 22.28 27.71
C GLU A 299 1.32 21.95 29.09
#